data_f8bee78dba3016d1426d4ad0117ada1d
#
_entry.id   f8bee78dba3016d1426d4ad0117ada1d
#
_cell.length_a   1.000
_cell.length_b   1.000
_cell.length_c   1.000
_cell.angle_alpha   90.00
_cell.angle_beta   90.00
_cell.angle_gamma   90.00
#
_symmetry.space_group_name_H-M   'P 1'
#
loop_
_entity.id
_entity.type
_entity.pdbx_description
1 polymer ?
#
loop_
_entity_poly.entity_id
_entity_poly.type
_entity_poly.pdbx_seq_one_letter_code
_entity_poly.pdbx_strand_id
1 'polypeptide(L)'
;MEKIKMTTPLVEMDGDEMTRVLWQVIKDELILPFVDLKTEYYDLGLPNRDATRDQVTLDAAEANKKYGVAVKCATITPNAQRMEEYQLHEMWKSPNGTIRAALDGTVFRAPIMIDSIKPAVKYWKKPITIARHAYGDVYKATEFRIPGPGKAELRFTGADGTQQSATVYDFECGGVLQGQYNKDSSIRSFARSCFNYALDQKQDLWFGAKDTISKKYDHTFKDIFQEVYDTEYKARFEAAGLEYFYSLIDDIVARVIRSEGGFVWACKNYDGDVMSDMVSTAFGSLAMMTSVLVSPDGKFEFEAAHGTVTRHYYKYLKGEATSTNPMATIFAWSGALKKRGELDSLPDLVHFGEALEAASLKTLNDGIMTKDLCGLAEGITPTPVDSLGFIRAIRERLEKKF
;
A
#
# COMPACT_ATOMS: atom_id res chain seq x y z
N MET A 1 31.54 -15.36 1.00
CA MET A 1 31.03 -14.37 2.00
C MET A 1 30.11 -15.09 2.98
N GLU A 2 30.21 -14.84 4.29
CA GLU A 2 29.25 -15.40 5.25
C GLU A 2 27.94 -14.66 5.11
N LYS A 3 26.81 -15.40 5.08
CA LYS A 3 25.49 -14.78 4.91
C LYS A 3 25.07 -14.08 6.20
N ILE A 4 24.36 -12.96 6.05
CA ILE A 4 23.76 -12.21 7.16
C ILE A 4 22.69 -13.09 7.81
N LYS A 5 22.82 -13.35 9.11
CA LYS A 5 21.90 -14.23 9.86
C LYS A 5 20.73 -13.45 10.41
N MET A 6 19.53 -13.97 10.18
CA MET A 6 18.30 -13.47 10.82
C MET A 6 18.01 -14.23 12.11
N THR A 7 17.48 -13.53 13.11
CA THR A 7 17.05 -14.11 14.40
C THR A 7 15.59 -14.46 14.39
N THR A 8 14.74 -13.51 14.03
CA THR A 8 13.27 -13.66 13.95
C THR A 8 12.85 -13.81 12.48
N PRO A 9 11.88 -14.68 12.16
CA PRO A 9 11.42 -14.80 10.78
C PRO A 9 10.63 -13.58 10.32
N LEU A 10 10.66 -13.30 9.01
CA LEU A 10 9.67 -12.50 8.31
C LEU A 10 8.46 -13.37 8.00
N VAL A 11 7.26 -12.77 8.05
CA VAL A 11 6.08 -13.41 7.46
C VAL A 11 6.11 -13.18 5.96
N GLU A 12 6.31 -14.24 5.20
CA GLU A 12 6.33 -14.21 3.75
C GLU A 12 4.97 -14.62 3.19
N MET A 13 4.29 -13.71 2.53
CA MET A 13 2.99 -13.94 1.91
C MET A 13 3.16 -13.95 0.39
N ASP A 14 3.26 -15.15 -0.19
CA ASP A 14 3.39 -15.32 -1.65
C ASP A 14 2.05 -15.02 -2.36
N GLY A 15 2.08 -14.83 -3.67
CA GLY A 15 0.92 -14.36 -4.42
C GLY A 15 0.69 -15.09 -5.73
N ASP A 16 0.32 -14.32 -6.77
CA ASP A 16 -0.17 -14.87 -8.02
C ASP A 16 0.60 -14.36 -9.25
N GLU A 17 0.47 -15.10 -10.34
CA GLU A 17 0.81 -14.74 -11.71
C GLU A 17 2.25 -14.21 -11.89
N MET A 18 2.48 -13.15 -12.68
CA MET A 18 3.82 -12.66 -13.00
C MET A 18 4.55 -12.13 -11.76
N THR A 19 3.85 -11.59 -10.79
CA THR A 19 4.45 -11.12 -9.55
C THR A 19 5.01 -12.27 -8.71
N ARG A 20 4.37 -13.44 -8.68
CA ARG A 20 4.90 -14.66 -8.05
C ARG A 20 6.18 -15.15 -8.74
N VAL A 21 6.22 -15.11 -10.08
CA VAL A 21 7.44 -15.46 -10.83
C VAL A 21 8.59 -14.53 -10.44
N LEU A 22 8.36 -13.22 -10.45
CA LEU A 22 9.38 -12.24 -10.06
C LEU A 22 9.77 -12.34 -8.59
N TRP A 23 8.83 -12.67 -7.72
CA TRP A 23 9.06 -12.88 -6.30
C TRP A 23 10.16 -13.92 -6.05
N GLN A 24 10.05 -15.05 -6.70
CA GLN A 24 11.05 -16.11 -6.60
C GLN A 24 12.40 -15.66 -7.18
N VAL A 25 12.42 -15.03 -8.36
CA VAL A 25 13.64 -14.52 -8.99
C VAL A 25 14.36 -13.49 -8.10
N ILE A 26 13.61 -12.58 -7.47
CA ILE A 26 14.17 -11.58 -6.54
C ILE A 26 14.81 -12.29 -5.33
N LYS A 27 14.14 -13.27 -4.76
CA LYS A 27 14.71 -14.06 -3.65
C LYS A 27 16.01 -14.74 -4.07
N ASP A 28 15.99 -15.46 -5.18
CA ASP A 28 17.13 -16.27 -5.64
C ASP A 28 18.33 -15.42 -6.04
N GLU A 29 18.08 -14.31 -6.74
CA GLU A 29 19.16 -13.48 -7.28
C GLU A 29 19.62 -12.35 -6.33
N LEU A 30 18.73 -11.77 -5.52
CA LEU A 30 19.06 -10.57 -4.74
C LEU A 30 19.11 -10.78 -3.23
N ILE A 31 18.47 -11.80 -2.67
CA ILE A 31 18.34 -11.96 -1.21
C ILE A 31 19.12 -13.16 -0.71
N LEU A 32 18.80 -14.37 -1.19
CA LEU A 32 19.38 -15.63 -0.70
C LEU A 32 20.90 -15.74 -0.86
N PRO A 33 21.57 -15.10 -1.84
CA PRO A 33 23.01 -15.08 -1.89
C PRO A 33 23.68 -14.38 -0.71
N PHE A 34 23.02 -13.39 -0.10
CA PHE A 34 23.59 -12.49 0.92
C PHE A 34 23.01 -12.73 2.33
N VAL A 35 21.75 -13.16 2.41
CA VAL A 35 21.01 -13.30 3.66
C VAL A 35 20.65 -14.78 3.90
N ASP A 36 20.88 -15.27 5.11
CA ASP A 36 20.32 -16.53 5.62
C ASP A 36 18.85 -16.26 6.01
N LEU A 37 18.00 -16.20 4.97
CA LEU A 37 16.62 -15.73 5.06
C LEU A 37 15.77 -16.73 5.85
N LYS A 38 15.16 -16.25 6.94
CA LYS A 38 14.16 -16.99 7.71
C LYS A 38 12.79 -16.42 7.43
N THR A 39 11.87 -17.26 6.97
CA THR A 39 10.47 -16.87 6.74
C THR A 39 9.50 -17.82 7.41
N GLU A 40 8.37 -17.26 7.82
CA GLU A 40 7.12 -17.99 8.08
C GLU A 40 6.29 -17.82 6.80
N TYR A 41 6.25 -18.88 5.99
CA TYR A 41 5.72 -18.80 4.61
C TYR A 41 4.23 -19.13 4.54
N TYR A 42 3.49 -18.29 3.83
CA TYR A 42 2.06 -18.44 3.52
C TYR A 42 1.84 -18.27 2.02
N ASP A 43 1.31 -19.30 1.37
CA ASP A 43 0.90 -19.22 -0.05
C ASP A 43 -0.49 -18.59 -0.16
N LEU A 44 -0.54 -17.29 -0.50
CA LEU A 44 -1.78 -16.57 -0.77
C LEU A 44 -2.18 -16.63 -2.26
N GLY A 45 -1.56 -17.50 -3.05
CA GLY A 45 -1.98 -17.77 -4.41
C GLY A 45 -3.43 -18.28 -4.46
N LEU A 46 -4.18 -17.84 -5.46
CA LEU A 46 -5.63 -18.08 -5.55
C LEU A 46 -6.01 -19.57 -5.44
N PRO A 47 -5.26 -20.54 -6.05
CA PRO A 47 -5.58 -21.95 -5.89
C PRO A 47 -5.48 -22.45 -4.43
N ASN A 48 -4.46 -22.02 -3.68
CA ASN A 48 -4.30 -22.41 -2.28
C ASN A 48 -5.32 -21.72 -1.36
N ARG A 49 -5.66 -20.47 -1.65
CA ARG A 49 -6.74 -19.77 -0.95
C ARG A 49 -8.08 -20.48 -1.13
N ASP A 50 -8.38 -20.94 -2.35
CA ASP A 50 -9.58 -21.71 -2.62
C ASP A 50 -9.58 -23.05 -1.89
N ALA A 51 -8.47 -23.78 -1.93
CA ALA A 51 -8.32 -25.06 -1.23
C ALA A 51 -8.44 -24.94 0.30
N THR A 52 -7.98 -23.83 0.89
CA THR A 52 -8.06 -23.54 2.33
C THR A 52 -9.31 -22.77 2.73
N ARG A 53 -10.21 -22.49 1.80
CA ARG A 53 -11.37 -21.60 2.00
C ARG A 53 -10.98 -20.26 2.59
N ASP A 54 -9.91 -19.69 2.05
CA ASP A 54 -9.27 -18.42 2.44
C ASP A 54 -8.75 -18.35 3.90
N GLN A 55 -8.71 -19.49 4.61
CA GLN A 55 -8.19 -19.55 5.98
C GLN A 55 -6.71 -19.13 6.02
N VAL A 56 -5.91 -19.46 4.98
CA VAL A 56 -4.50 -19.08 4.88
C VAL A 56 -4.29 -17.56 4.96
N THR A 57 -5.22 -16.75 4.47
CA THR A 57 -5.14 -15.28 4.57
C THR A 57 -5.28 -14.80 6.02
N LEU A 58 -6.16 -15.42 6.79
CA LEU A 58 -6.33 -15.12 8.22
C LEU A 58 -5.12 -15.57 9.02
N ASP A 59 -4.61 -16.76 8.74
CA ASP A 59 -3.42 -17.31 9.42
C ASP A 59 -2.20 -16.42 9.16
N ALA A 60 -2.03 -15.93 7.94
CA ALA A 60 -0.96 -15.00 7.58
C ALA A 60 -1.07 -13.66 8.33
N ALA A 61 -2.30 -13.13 8.48
CA ALA A 61 -2.54 -11.91 9.25
C ALA A 61 -2.22 -12.10 10.74
N GLU A 62 -2.60 -13.23 11.33
CA GLU A 62 -2.25 -13.56 12.73
C GLU A 62 -0.74 -13.77 12.90
N ALA A 63 -0.07 -14.39 11.94
CA ALA A 63 1.37 -14.50 11.94
C ALA A 63 2.04 -13.11 11.91
N ASN A 64 1.52 -12.17 11.12
CA ASN A 64 2.05 -10.81 11.09
C ASN A 64 1.91 -10.11 12.46
N LYS A 65 0.77 -10.27 13.14
CA LYS A 65 0.62 -9.78 14.52
C LYS A 65 1.66 -10.37 15.46
N LYS A 66 1.97 -11.64 15.32
CA LYS A 66 2.94 -12.37 16.15
C LYS A 66 4.38 -11.93 15.89
N TYR A 67 4.81 -11.90 14.62
CA TYR A 67 6.22 -11.65 14.26
C TYR A 67 6.53 -10.19 13.97
N GLY A 68 5.52 -9.36 13.73
CA GLY A 68 5.63 -7.91 13.65
C GLY A 68 6.01 -7.35 12.29
N VAL A 69 6.57 -8.15 11.38
CA VAL A 69 6.92 -7.71 10.01
C VAL A 69 6.56 -8.77 9.00
N ALA A 70 5.82 -8.37 7.98
CA ALA A 70 5.48 -9.19 6.83
C ALA A 70 5.95 -8.54 5.53
N VAL A 71 6.16 -9.38 4.51
CA VAL A 71 6.33 -8.98 3.12
C VAL A 71 5.34 -9.75 2.26
N LYS A 72 4.62 -9.06 1.38
CA LYS A 72 3.49 -9.62 0.65
C LYS A 72 3.62 -9.40 -0.85
N CYS A 73 3.46 -10.48 -1.60
CA CYS A 73 3.31 -10.47 -3.05
C CYS A 73 1.89 -10.03 -3.46
N ALA A 74 1.73 -9.59 -4.70
CA ALA A 74 0.41 -9.26 -5.23
C ALA A 74 -0.45 -10.51 -5.41
N THR A 75 -1.74 -10.39 -5.10
CA THR A 75 -2.71 -11.48 -5.10
C THR A 75 -3.91 -11.15 -5.98
N ILE A 76 -4.53 -12.17 -6.58
CA ILE A 76 -5.76 -12.03 -7.35
C ILE A 76 -6.95 -11.83 -6.40
N THR A 77 -7.77 -10.81 -6.68
CA THR A 77 -9.15 -10.75 -6.18
C THR A 77 -10.06 -11.26 -7.29
N PRO A 78 -10.70 -12.43 -7.14
CA PRO A 78 -11.42 -13.06 -8.23
C PRO A 78 -12.69 -12.28 -8.61
N ASN A 79 -12.97 -12.28 -9.89
CA ASN A 79 -14.23 -11.88 -10.51
C ASN A 79 -14.88 -13.10 -11.20
N ALA A 80 -16.00 -12.91 -11.89
CA ALA A 80 -16.72 -13.99 -12.55
C ALA A 80 -15.83 -14.77 -13.56
N GLN A 81 -14.98 -14.07 -14.33
CA GLN A 81 -14.04 -14.70 -15.26
C GLN A 81 -13.01 -15.56 -14.53
N ARG A 82 -12.48 -15.10 -13.41
CA ARG A 82 -11.51 -15.84 -12.59
C ARG A 82 -12.13 -17.04 -11.89
N MET A 83 -13.43 -16.96 -11.54
CA MET A 83 -14.18 -18.10 -11.02
C MET A 83 -14.17 -19.29 -12.00
N GLU A 84 -14.40 -19.01 -13.29
CA GLU A 84 -14.39 -20.02 -14.34
C GLU A 84 -12.97 -20.51 -14.65
N GLU A 85 -12.02 -19.59 -14.84
CA GLU A 85 -10.62 -19.88 -15.18
C GLU A 85 -9.93 -20.78 -14.15
N TYR A 86 -10.14 -20.53 -12.87
CA TYR A 86 -9.51 -21.27 -11.77
C TYR A 86 -10.42 -22.34 -11.16
N GLN A 87 -11.66 -22.51 -11.66
CA GLN A 87 -12.67 -23.45 -11.15
C GLN A 87 -12.88 -23.28 -9.64
N LEU A 88 -13.03 -22.04 -9.17
CA LEU A 88 -13.12 -21.70 -7.75
C LEU A 88 -14.48 -22.13 -7.16
N HIS A 89 -14.44 -22.53 -5.88
CA HIS A 89 -15.64 -22.85 -5.11
C HIS A 89 -16.45 -21.60 -4.75
N GLU A 90 -15.77 -20.46 -4.55
CA GLU A 90 -16.39 -19.21 -4.14
C GLU A 90 -15.63 -17.99 -4.68
N MET A 91 -16.34 -16.88 -4.86
CA MET A 91 -15.73 -15.59 -5.19
C MET A 91 -15.11 -14.95 -3.93
N TRP A 92 -13.89 -15.38 -3.62
CA TRP A 92 -13.16 -14.96 -2.42
C TRP A 92 -12.97 -13.44 -2.34
N LYS A 93 -13.03 -12.91 -1.12
CA LYS A 93 -12.76 -11.50 -0.85
C LYS A 93 -11.30 -11.16 -1.15
N SER A 94 -11.00 -9.87 -1.26
CA SER A 94 -9.63 -9.39 -1.41
C SER A 94 -8.79 -9.74 -0.17
N PRO A 95 -7.65 -10.48 -0.32
CA PRO A 95 -6.74 -10.74 0.79
C PRO A 95 -6.22 -9.45 1.43
N ASN A 96 -5.94 -8.43 0.61
CA ASN A 96 -5.51 -7.12 1.10
C ASN A 96 -6.56 -6.51 2.04
N GLY A 97 -7.85 -6.59 1.66
CA GLY A 97 -8.94 -6.09 2.51
C GLY A 97 -9.06 -6.86 3.83
N THR A 98 -8.86 -8.18 3.80
CA THR A 98 -8.88 -9.03 4.99
C THR A 98 -7.72 -8.71 5.94
N ILE A 99 -6.48 -8.65 5.43
CA ILE A 99 -5.29 -8.35 6.22
C ILE A 99 -5.35 -6.94 6.80
N ARG A 100 -5.72 -5.93 5.99
CA ARG A 100 -5.87 -4.53 6.43
C ARG A 100 -6.88 -4.40 7.56
N ALA A 101 -8.01 -5.09 7.45
CA ALA A 101 -9.04 -5.10 8.50
C ALA A 101 -8.57 -5.83 9.77
N ALA A 102 -7.83 -6.94 9.64
CA ALA A 102 -7.29 -7.70 10.76
C ALA A 102 -6.24 -6.90 11.56
N LEU A 103 -5.46 -6.07 10.88
CA LEU A 103 -4.42 -5.24 11.48
C LEU A 103 -4.90 -3.84 11.89
N ASP A 104 -6.13 -3.44 11.54
CA ASP A 104 -6.64 -2.05 11.68
C ASP A 104 -5.61 -1.02 11.17
N GLY A 105 -5.01 -1.34 10.02
CA GLY A 105 -3.80 -0.67 9.55
C GLY A 105 -4.07 0.54 8.67
N THR A 106 -3.07 1.43 8.63
CA THR A 106 -2.97 2.53 7.68
C THR A 106 -2.01 2.17 6.57
N VAL A 107 -2.40 2.37 5.32
CA VAL A 107 -1.53 2.15 4.16
C VAL A 107 -0.80 3.44 3.82
N PHE A 108 0.53 3.40 3.84
CA PHE A 108 1.40 4.48 3.37
C PHE A 108 1.98 4.12 2.02
N ARG A 109 1.76 4.98 1.03
CA ARG A 109 2.27 4.82 -0.34
C ARG A 109 3.15 6.01 -0.72
N ALA A 110 4.39 5.73 -1.07
CA ALA A 110 5.38 6.74 -1.44
C ALA A 110 6.04 6.42 -2.79
N PRO A 111 6.23 7.40 -3.68
CA PRO A 111 6.89 7.18 -4.95
C PRO A 111 8.38 6.89 -4.75
N ILE A 112 8.92 5.97 -5.54
CA ILE A 112 10.36 5.74 -5.70
C ILE A 112 10.84 6.75 -6.73
N MET A 113 11.63 7.73 -6.29
CA MET A 113 12.14 8.78 -7.17
C MET A 113 13.48 8.39 -7.77
N ILE A 114 13.66 8.69 -9.06
CA ILE A 114 14.93 8.56 -9.77
C ILE A 114 15.22 9.84 -10.59
N ASP A 115 16.48 10.18 -10.74
CA ASP A 115 16.87 11.45 -11.34
C ASP A 115 16.47 11.58 -12.81
N SER A 116 16.45 10.46 -13.53
CA SER A 116 16.13 10.39 -14.96
C SER A 116 14.64 10.38 -15.29
N ILE A 117 13.74 10.25 -14.30
CA ILE A 117 12.29 10.34 -14.53
C ILE A 117 11.75 11.54 -13.76
N LYS A 118 11.30 12.53 -14.50
CA LYS A 118 10.75 13.75 -13.91
C LYS A 118 9.25 13.59 -13.66
N PRO A 119 8.73 14.10 -12.55
CA PRO A 119 7.30 14.13 -12.31
C PRO A 119 6.55 14.90 -13.42
N ALA A 120 5.38 14.40 -13.82
CA ALA A 120 4.51 15.12 -14.76
C ALA A 120 4.06 16.48 -14.23
N VAL A 121 4.01 16.65 -12.91
CA VAL A 121 3.81 17.94 -12.25
C VAL A 121 5.18 18.56 -11.98
N LYS A 122 5.54 19.54 -12.77
CA LYS A 122 6.89 20.18 -12.78
C LYS A 122 7.32 20.80 -11.44
N TYR A 123 6.39 21.09 -10.55
CA TYR A 123 6.69 21.66 -9.23
C TYR A 123 7.12 20.60 -8.21
N TRP A 124 6.76 19.33 -8.40
CA TRP A 124 7.09 18.27 -7.46
C TRP A 124 8.58 17.92 -7.52
N LYS A 125 9.26 18.17 -6.42
CA LYS A 125 10.71 17.93 -6.26
C LYS A 125 11.01 16.88 -5.18
N LYS A 126 10.03 16.65 -4.31
CA LYS A 126 10.12 15.74 -3.16
C LYS A 126 8.97 14.75 -3.20
N PRO A 127 9.12 13.56 -2.63
CA PRO A 127 8.05 12.57 -2.61
C PRO A 127 6.82 13.09 -1.87
N ILE A 128 5.64 12.71 -2.36
CA ILE A 128 4.37 12.92 -1.68
C ILE A 128 3.89 11.55 -1.22
N THR A 129 3.81 11.35 0.09
CA THR A 129 3.34 10.10 0.67
C THR A 129 1.84 10.18 0.92
N ILE A 130 1.07 9.26 0.35
CA ILE A 130 -0.34 9.13 0.66
C ILE A 130 -0.51 8.18 1.84
N ALA A 131 -1.15 8.65 2.91
CA ALA A 131 -1.61 7.83 4.03
C ALA A 131 -3.11 7.54 3.85
N ARG A 132 -3.44 6.28 3.55
CA ARG A 132 -4.81 5.83 3.33
C ARG A 132 -5.37 5.14 4.56
N HIS A 133 -6.52 5.59 5.05
CA HIS A 133 -7.29 4.87 6.06
C HIS A 133 -7.87 3.59 5.47
N ALA A 134 -7.27 2.45 5.73
CA ALA A 134 -7.65 1.18 5.09
C ALA A 134 -8.86 0.49 5.74
N TYR A 135 -9.81 1.25 6.27
CA TYR A 135 -10.98 0.76 6.97
C TYR A 135 -12.25 1.55 6.60
N GLY A 136 -13.41 0.89 6.66
CA GLY A 136 -14.71 1.54 6.51
C GLY A 136 -14.97 2.12 5.11
N ASP A 137 -15.79 3.14 5.07
CA ASP A 137 -16.25 3.87 3.89
C ASP A 137 -16.89 2.93 2.84
N VAL A 138 -16.78 3.27 1.56
CA VAL A 138 -17.34 2.48 0.45
C VAL A 138 -16.86 1.02 0.41
N TYR A 139 -15.67 0.73 0.93
CA TYR A 139 -15.09 -0.62 0.95
C TYR A 139 -15.76 -1.57 1.97
N LYS A 140 -16.54 -1.04 2.89
CA LYS A 140 -17.34 -1.78 3.88
C LYS A 140 -18.82 -1.40 3.83
N ALA A 141 -19.25 -0.82 2.70
CA ALA A 141 -20.63 -0.42 2.50
C ALA A 141 -21.55 -1.64 2.40
N THR A 142 -22.77 -1.46 2.87
CA THR A 142 -23.91 -2.35 2.60
C THR A 142 -24.76 -1.70 1.54
N GLU A 143 -25.06 -2.42 0.46
CA GLU A 143 -25.79 -1.86 -0.67
C GLU A 143 -26.79 -2.84 -1.26
N PHE A 144 -27.82 -2.33 -1.86
CA PHE A 144 -28.80 -3.13 -2.60
C PHE A 144 -29.54 -2.29 -3.66
N ARG A 145 -30.07 -3.00 -4.64
CA ARG A 145 -30.90 -2.44 -5.69
C ARG A 145 -32.33 -2.22 -5.19
N ILE A 146 -32.86 -1.01 -5.35
CA ILE A 146 -34.28 -0.70 -5.08
C ILE A 146 -35.09 -1.10 -6.31
N PRO A 147 -36.06 -2.03 -6.20
CA PRO A 147 -36.79 -2.57 -7.36
C PRO A 147 -37.86 -1.62 -7.92
N GLY A 148 -38.40 -0.70 -7.12
CA GLY A 148 -39.49 0.19 -7.51
C GLY A 148 -39.82 1.24 -6.44
N PRO A 149 -40.99 1.88 -6.49
CA PRO A 149 -41.39 2.90 -5.53
C PRO A 149 -41.36 2.40 -4.08
N GLY A 150 -40.95 3.26 -3.16
CA GLY A 150 -40.89 2.94 -1.73
C GLY A 150 -39.96 3.85 -0.95
N LYS A 151 -40.06 3.80 0.36
CA LYS A 151 -39.32 4.64 1.29
C LYS A 151 -38.07 3.91 1.80
N ALA A 152 -36.92 4.57 1.71
CA ALA A 152 -35.66 4.12 2.30
C ALA A 152 -35.37 4.90 3.58
N GLU A 153 -34.99 4.17 4.64
CA GLU A 153 -34.68 4.73 5.95
C GLU A 153 -33.34 4.20 6.48
N LEU A 154 -32.58 5.09 7.12
CA LEU A 154 -31.42 4.75 7.92
C LEU A 154 -31.85 4.69 9.38
N ARG A 155 -31.60 3.57 10.05
CA ARG A 155 -32.00 3.35 11.45
C ARG A 155 -30.83 2.84 12.27
N PHE A 156 -30.67 3.42 13.45
CA PHE A 156 -29.77 2.93 14.50
C PHE A 156 -30.59 2.51 15.73
N THR A 157 -30.26 1.37 16.31
CA THR A 157 -30.81 0.91 17.58
C THR A 157 -29.66 0.67 18.54
N GLY A 158 -29.61 1.46 19.61
CA GLY A 158 -28.61 1.35 20.67
C GLY A 158 -28.81 0.07 21.51
N ALA A 159 -27.75 -0.40 22.15
CA ALA A 159 -27.81 -1.53 23.08
C ALA A 159 -28.68 -1.24 24.31
N ASP A 160 -28.86 0.03 24.66
CA ASP A 160 -29.72 0.55 25.69
C ASP A 160 -31.21 0.72 25.26
N GLY A 161 -31.51 0.36 23.99
CA GLY A 161 -32.84 0.50 23.40
C GLY A 161 -33.13 1.84 22.78
N THR A 162 -32.20 2.83 22.82
CA THR A 162 -32.35 4.10 22.12
C THR A 162 -32.45 3.89 20.62
N GLN A 163 -33.27 4.71 19.94
CA GLN A 163 -33.47 4.61 18.50
C GLN A 163 -33.29 5.98 17.84
N GLN A 164 -32.60 5.95 16.71
CA GLN A 164 -32.51 7.07 15.79
C GLN A 164 -32.88 6.58 14.39
N SER A 165 -33.68 7.35 13.66
CA SER A 165 -33.99 7.05 12.27
C SER A 165 -34.09 8.32 11.46
N ALA A 166 -33.74 8.22 10.17
CA ALA A 166 -33.89 9.28 9.21
C ALA A 166 -34.31 8.69 7.86
N THR A 167 -35.24 9.36 7.19
CA THR A 167 -35.57 9.04 5.81
C THR A 167 -34.38 9.42 4.94
N VAL A 168 -33.89 8.45 4.16
CA VAL A 168 -32.85 8.69 3.17
C VAL A 168 -33.47 9.28 1.91
N TYR A 169 -34.50 8.59 1.38
CA TYR A 169 -35.21 9.03 0.19
C TYR A 169 -36.56 8.30 0.01
N ASP A 170 -37.52 8.97 -0.57
CA ASP A 170 -38.79 8.38 -1.06
C ASP A 170 -38.66 8.12 -2.56
N PHE A 171 -38.49 6.86 -2.94
CA PHE A 171 -38.30 6.46 -4.34
C PHE A 171 -39.62 6.43 -5.08
N GLU A 172 -39.71 7.10 -6.21
CA GLU A 172 -40.83 7.04 -7.17
C GLU A 172 -40.64 5.96 -8.22
N CYS A 173 -39.42 5.46 -8.37
CA CYS A 173 -39.01 4.40 -9.29
C CYS A 173 -37.86 3.56 -8.70
N GLY A 174 -37.31 2.62 -9.47
CA GLY A 174 -36.14 1.85 -9.07
C GLY A 174 -34.92 2.73 -8.84
N GLY A 175 -34.02 2.29 -7.96
CA GLY A 175 -32.81 3.03 -7.60
C GLY A 175 -31.73 2.16 -7.00
N VAL A 176 -30.77 2.75 -6.34
CA VAL A 176 -29.72 2.09 -5.53
C VAL A 176 -29.66 2.73 -4.14
N LEU A 177 -29.32 1.97 -3.14
CA LEU A 177 -29.09 2.45 -1.79
C LEU A 177 -27.77 1.90 -1.28
N GLN A 178 -26.99 2.74 -0.61
CA GLN A 178 -25.72 2.36 0.01
C GLN A 178 -25.63 2.99 1.41
N GLY A 179 -25.30 2.17 2.41
CA GLY A 179 -24.97 2.60 3.75
C GLY A 179 -23.47 2.40 4.04
N GLN A 180 -22.82 3.43 4.55
CA GLN A 180 -21.41 3.43 4.93
C GLN A 180 -21.27 3.66 6.43
N TYR A 181 -20.16 3.20 7.01
CA TYR A 181 -19.85 3.43 8.41
C TYR A 181 -18.35 3.55 8.65
N ASN A 182 -18.00 4.13 9.78
CA ASN A 182 -16.67 4.08 10.33
C ASN A 182 -16.75 4.00 11.86
N LYS A 183 -15.62 3.79 12.54
CA LYS A 183 -15.52 3.73 14.00
C LYS A 183 -14.59 4.82 14.50
N ASP A 184 -14.96 5.52 15.57
CA ASP A 184 -14.11 6.54 16.21
C ASP A 184 -12.74 5.98 16.59
N SER A 185 -12.72 4.72 17.10
CA SER A 185 -11.47 4.05 17.46
C SER A 185 -10.54 3.85 16.25
N SER A 186 -11.08 3.45 15.09
CA SER A 186 -10.31 3.25 13.87
C SER A 186 -9.83 4.59 13.28
N ILE A 187 -10.67 5.63 13.30
CA ILE A 187 -10.28 6.97 12.89
C ILE A 187 -9.14 7.50 13.77
N ARG A 188 -9.22 7.29 15.09
CA ARG A 188 -8.18 7.67 16.05
C ARG A 188 -6.87 6.92 15.83
N SER A 189 -6.93 5.61 15.56
CA SER A 189 -5.79 4.79 15.15
C SER A 189 -5.14 5.31 13.89
N PHE A 190 -5.94 5.64 12.89
CA PHE A 190 -5.48 6.23 11.62
C PHE A 190 -4.76 7.58 11.86
N ALA A 191 -5.35 8.47 12.64
CA ALA A 191 -4.73 9.74 12.98
C ALA A 191 -3.36 9.54 13.64
N ARG A 192 -3.27 8.69 14.67
CA ARG A 192 -2.00 8.37 15.35
C ARG A 192 -0.95 7.79 14.42
N SER A 193 -1.35 6.87 13.54
CA SER A 193 -0.45 6.29 12.53
C SER A 193 0.11 7.38 11.61
N CYS A 194 -0.73 8.31 11.13
CA CYS A 194 -0.31 9.41 10.27
C CYS A 194 0.66 10.36 11.00
N PHE A 195 0.36 10.76 12.22
CA PHE A 195 1.23 11.64 13.01
C PHE A 195 2.58 10.99 13.35
N ASN A 196 2.58 9.71 13.73
CA ASN A 196 3.83 8.98 14.00
C ASN A 196 4.68 8.85 12.73
N TYR A 197 4.06 8.48 11.59
CA TYR A 197 4.78 8.36 10.32
C TYR A 197 5.36 9.71 9.88
N ALA A 198 4.60 10.80 10.00
CA ALA A 198 5.06 12.14 9.64
C ALA A 198 6.27 12.57 10.49
N LEU A 199 6.26 12.30 11.81
CA LEU A 199 7.39 12.55 12.71
C LEU A 199 8.62 11.71 12.33
N ASP A 200 8.44 10.41 12.07
CA ASP A 200 9.50 9.49 11.64
C ASP A 200 10.18 9.94 10.35
N GLN A 201 9.37 10.34 9.38
CA GLN A 201 9.84 10.81 8.06
C GLN A 201 10.27 12.28 8.07
N LYS A 202 10.08 13.02 9.17
CA LYS A 202 10.32 14.46 9.29
C LYS A 202 9.60 15.26 8.20
N GLN A 203 8.32 14.97 8.01
CA GLN A 203 7.44 15.59 7.00
C GLN A 203 6.21 16.21 7.66
N ASP A 204 5.70 17.26 7.04
CA ASP A 204 4.40 17.84 7.43
C ASP A 204 3.28 16.83 7.19
N LEU A 205 2.18 16.97 7.92
CA LEU A 205 0.98 16.17 7.73
C LEU A 205 -0.17 17.03 7.23
N TRP A 206 -0.67 16.71 6.05
CA TRP A 206 -1.86 17.32 5.48
C TRP A 206 -3.01 16.33 5.54
N PHE A 207 -4.17 16.76 6.06
CA PHE A 207 -5.37 15.95 6.08
C PHE A 207 -6.52 16.62 5.34
N GLY A 208 -7.23 15.87 4.50
CA GLY A 208 -8.36 16.36 3.71
C GLY A 208 -9.61 15.52 3.82
N ALA A 209 -10.75 16.20 4.01
CA ALA A 209 -12.08 15.62 3.96
C ALA A 209 -13.08 16.67 3.43
N LYS A 210 -14.35 16.29 3.23
CA LYS A 210 -15.38 17.22 2.73
C LYS A 210 -16.43 17.53 3.82
N ASP A 211 -15.98 17.99 4.98
CA ASP A 211 -16.81 18.22 6.16
C ASP A 211 -17.92 19.27 5.96
N THR A 212 -17.76 20.17 5.01
CA THR A 212 -18.81 21.15 4.64
C THR A 212 -20.03 20.51 3.97
N ILE A 213 -19.87 19.34 3.35
CA ILE A 213 -20.95 18.55 2.73
C ILE A 213 -21.32 17.37 3.63
N SER A 214 -20.35 16.56 4.01
CA SER A 214 -20.53 15.43 4.93
C SER A 214 -20.37 15.89 6.39
N LYS A 215 -21.39 16.61 6.87
CA LYS A 215 -21.37 17.37 8.14
C LYS A 215 -21.32 16.52 9.42
N LYS A 216 -21.46 15.21 9.32
CA LYS A 216 -21.30 14.26 10.42
C LYS A 216 -20.13 13.31 10.13
N TYR A 217 -20.18 12.62 9.02
CA TYR A 217 -19.18 11.58 8.70
C TYR A 217 -17.78 12.18 8.55
N ASP A 218 -17.55 13.08 7.62
CA ASP A 218 -16.25 13.70 7.40
C ASP A 218 -15.87 14.67 8.52
N HIS A 219 -16.85 15.33 9.14
CA HIS A 219 -16.61 16.21 10.27
C HIS A 219 -16.05 15.44 11.50
N THR A 220 -16.54 14.21 11.74
CA THR A 220 -16.00 13.34 12.79
C THR A 220 -14.52 13.02 12.56
N PHE A 221 -14.11 12.76 11.31
CA PHE A 221 -12.68 12.56 11.00
C PHE A 221 -11.86 13.81 11.33
N LYS A 222 -12.32 14.98 10.93
CA LYS A 222 -11.65 16.25 11.20
C LYS A 222 -11.50 16.49 12.72
N ASP A 223 -12.59 16.31 13.47
CA ASP A 223 -12.59 16.54 14.90
C ASP A 223 -11.63 15.59 15.65
N ILE A 224 -11.65 14.30 15.29
CA ILE A 224 -10.77 13.30 15.90
C ILE A 224 -9.30 13.58 15.55
N PHE A 225 -8.98 13.94 14.30
CA PHE A 225 -7.62 14.32 13.93
C PHE A 225 -7.14 15.54 14.72
N GLN A 226 -7.99 16.56 14.85
CA GLN A 226 -7.65 17.76 15.61
C GLN A 226 -7.47 17.46 17.11
N GLU A 227 -8.35 16.68 17.71
CA GLU A 227 -8.25 16.25 19.10
C GLU A 227 -6.94 15.48 19.37
N VAL A 228 -6.63 14.50 18.52
CA VAL A 228 -5.40 13.70 18.63
C VAL A 228 -4.16 14.59 18.46
N TYR A 229 -4.17 15.52 17.52
CA TYR A 229 -3.09 16.48 17.34
C TYR A 229 -2.89 17.30 18.60
N ASP A 230 -3.93 17.97 19.07
CA ASP A 230 -3.84 18.92 20.20
C ASP A 230 -3.42 18.25 21.52
N THR A 231 -3.89 17.01 21.73
CA THR A 231 -3.65 16.30 23.00
C THR A 231 -2.39 15.42 23.02
N GLU A 232 -1.94 14.90 21.87
CA GLU A 232 -0.88 13.88 21.83
C GLU A 232 0.34 14.30 21.01
N TYR A 233 0.19 15.13 19.98
CA TYR A 233 1.26 15.35 18.97
C TYR A 233 1.75 16.78 18.83
N LYS A 234 0.98 17.79 19.21
CA LYS A 234 1.29 19.20 18.97
C LYS A 234 2.71 19.58 19.45
N ALA A 235 3.03 19.30 20.70
CA ALA A 235 4.35 19.62 21.24
C ALA A 235 5.50 18.89 20.50
N ARG A 236 5.25 17.67 20.04
CA ARG A 236 6.24 16.87 19.27
C ARG A 236 6.44 17.44 17.86
N PHE A 237 5.37 17.89 17.21
CA PHE A 237 5.43 18.53 15.90
C PHE A 237 6.14 19.88 15.98
N GLU A 238 5.79 20.72 16.95
CA GLU A 238 6.45 22.00 17.20
C GLU A 238 7.96 21.82 17.46
N ALA A 239 8.34 20.87 18.31
CA ALA A 239 9.75 20.55 18.59
C ALA A 239 10.50 20.03 17.36
N ALA A 240 9.83 19.36 16.44
CA ALA A 240 10.40 18.85 15.18
C ALA A 240 10.38 19.90 14.06
N GLY A 241 9.74 21.05 14.24
CA GLY A 241 9.54 22.07 13.20
C GLY A 241 8.61 21.61 12.08
N LEU A 242 7.62 20.76 12.40
CA LEU A 242 6.65 20.20 11.46
C LEU A 242 5.27 20.82 11.69
N GLU A 243 4.48 20.85 10.61
CA GLU A 243 3.12 21.38 10.64
C GLU A 243 2.08 20.28 10.41
N TYR A 244 0.95 20.38 11.11
CA TYR A 244 -0.29 19.69 10.80
C TYR A 244 -1.28 20.68 10.19
N PHE A 245 -1.88 20.29 9.07
CA PHE A 245 -2.78 21.14 8.33
C PHE A 245 -4.00 20.37 7.86
N TYR A 246 -5.20 20.92 8.15
CA TYR A 246 -6.47 20.41 7.63
C TYR A 246 -7.07 21.39 6.60
N SER A 247 -7.58 20.87 5.51
CA SER A 247 -8.42 21.64 4.56
C SER A 247 -9.45 20.75 3.87
N LEU A 248 -10.36 21.37 3.12
CA LEU A 248 -11.28 20.63 2.27
C LEU A 248 -10.50 19.85 1.20
N ILE A 249 -10.94 18.63 0.89
CA ILE A 249 -10.22 17.72 0.00
C ILE A 249 -9.94 18.34 -1.38
N ASP A 250 -10.89 19.06 -1.97
CA ASP A 250 -10.73 19.77 -3.24
C ASP A 250 -9.69 20.90 -3.16
N ASP A 251 -9.62 21.60 -2.04
CA ASP A 251 -8.61 22.63 -1.78
C ASP A 251 -7.21 22.02 -1.65
N ILE A 252 -7.09 20.88 -0.94
CA ILE A 252 -5.83 20.16 -0.82
C ILE A 252 -5.35 19.65 -2.19
N VAL A 253 -6.22 19.08 -3.02
CA VAL A 253 -5.86 18.67 -4.38
C VAL A 253 -5.23 19.84 -5.16
N ALA A 254 -5.81 21.04 -5.09
CA ALA A 254 -5.24 22.21 -5.74
C ALA A 254 -3.88 22.63 -5.15
N ARG A 255 -3.72 22.52 -3.83
CA ARG A 255 -2.44 22.83 -3.13
C ARG A 255 -1.37 21.83 -3.45
N VAL A 256 -1.69 20.51 -3.46
CA VAL A 256 -0.76 19.42 -3.82
C VAL A 256 -0.14 19.66 -5.19
N ILE A 257 -0.94 19.99 -6.20
CA ILE A 257 -0.47 20.27 -7.57
C ILE A 257 0.52 21.45 -7.62
N ARG A 258 0.36 22.44 -6.74
CA ARG A 258 1.20 23.65 -6.69
C ARG A 258 2.37 23.54 -5.71
N SER A 259 2.44 22.46 -4.92
CA SER A 259 3.47 22.24 -3.92
C SER A 259 4.78 21.72 -4.53
N GLU A 260 5.84 21.75 -3.75
CA GLU A 260 7.10 21.05 -4.08
C GLU A 260 7.09 19.57 -3.65
N GLY A 261 6.06 19.10 -2.97
CA GLY A 261 6.02 17.80 -2.29
C GLY A 261 6.72 17.82 -0.93
N GLY A 262 7.05 16.66 -0.39
CA GLY A 262 7.76 16.52 0.89
C GLY A 262 6.83 16.50 2.11
N PHE A 263 5.63 16.01 1.97
CA PHE A 263 4.64 15.87 3.04
C PHE A 263 3.90 14.53 2.97
N VAL A 264 3.26 14.18 4.08
CA VAL A 264 2.31 13.08 4.16
C VAL A 264 0.90 13.64 3.93
N TRP A 265 0.17 13.08 3.00
CA TRP A 265 -1.22 13.43 2.74
C TRP A 265 -2.15 12.33 3.24
N ALA A 266 -2.80 12.57 4.37
CA ALA A 266 -3.78 11.66 4.95
C ALA A 266 -5.13 11.78 4.23
N CYS A 267 -5.68 10.64 3.84
CA CYS A 267 -6.92 10.52 3.09
C CYS A 267 -7.81 9.42 3.69
N LYS A 268 -9.13 9.60 3.61
CA LYS A 268 -10.07 8.51 3.87
C LYS A 268 -9.86 7.37 2.88
N ASN A 269 -10.52 6.24 3.09
CA ASN A 269 -10.24 5.00 2.35
C ASN A 269 -10.31 5.16 0.83
N TYR A 270 -11.43 5.62 0.27
CA TYR A 270 -11.60 5.80 -1.17
C TYR A 270 -10.74 6.94 -1.73
N ASP A 271 -10.72 8.08 -1.03
CA ASP A 271 -9.90 9.23 -1.42
C ASP A 271 -8.42 8.83 -1.52
N GLY A 272 -7.92 8.06 -0.53
CA GLY A 272 -6.55 7.58 -0.51
C GLY A 272 -6.22 6.56 -1.60
N ASP A 273 -7.19 5.72 -1.98
CA ASP A 273 -7.01 4.79 -3.10
C ASP A 273 -6.80 5.56 -4.41
N VAL A 274 -7.71 6.46 -4.72
CA VAL A 274 -7.65 7.24 -5.97
C VAL A 274 -6.45 8.19 -6.00
N MET A 275 -6.18 8.90 -4.89
CA MET A 275 -5.09 9.87 -4.84
C MET A 275 -3.72 9.21 -4.85
N SER A 276 -3.55 8.02 -4.27
CA SER A 276 -2.27 7.30 -4.36
C SER A 276 -1.92 6.89 -5.79
N ASP A 277 -2.90 6.44 -6.56
CA ASP A 277 -2.68 6.07 -7.96
C ASP A 277 -2.41 7.31 -8.83
N MET A 278 -3.11 8.41 -8.59
CA MET A 278 -2.87 9.68 -9.28
C MET A 278 -1.45 10.19 -9.01
N VAL A 279 -1.04 10.26 -7.75
CA VAL A 279 0.30 10.72 -7.35
C VAL A 279 1.39 9.81 -7.94
N SER A 280 1.21 8.48 -7.84
CA SER A 280 2.14 7.51 -8.39
C SER A 280 2.33 7.67 -9.89
N THR A 281 1.22 7.78 -10.62
CA THR A 281 1.25 7.97 -12.09
C THR A 281 1.96 9.27 -12.45
N ALA A 282 1.73 10.33 -11.69
CA ALA A 282 2.37 11.62 -11.92
C ALA A 282 3.87 11.63 -11.58
N PHE A 283 4.35 10.74 -10.70
CA PHE A 283 5.78 10.52 -10.46
C PHE A 283 6.44 9.54 -11.46
N GLY A 284 5.66 8.95 -12.37
CA GLY A 284 6.17 8.14 -13.48
C GLY A 284 5.41 6.83 -13.68
N SER A 285 5.31 5.96 -12.68
CA SER A 285 4.68 4.64 -12.82
C SER A 285 4.20 4.09 -11.48
N LEU A 286 3.08 3.39 -11.50
CA LEU A 286 2.57 2.65 -10.33
C LEU A 286 3.58 1.57 -9.86
N ALA A 287 4.38 1.01 -10.77
CA ALA A 287 5.46 0.08 -10.44
C ALA A 287 6.65 0.74 -9.71
N MET A 288 6.65 2.06 -9.59
CA MET A 288 7.62 2.87 -8.85
C MET A 288 7.02 3.41 -7.56
N MET A 289 6.11 2.68 -6.93
CA MET A 289 5.49 3.08 -5.67
C MET A 289 5.68 2.00 -4.61
N THR A 290 6.22 2.40 -3.46
CA THR A 290 6.23 1.56 -2.25
C THR A 290 4.85 1.56 -1.59
N SER A 291 4.52 0.49 -0.90
CA SER A 291 3.31 0.40 -0.08
C SER A 291 3.64 -0.32 1.22
N VAL A 292 3.30 0.28 2.34
CA VAL A 292 3.43 -0.33 3.65
C VAL A 292 2.16 -0.15 4.46
N LEU A 293 1.64 -1.25 4.98
CA LEU A 293 0.56 -1.25 5.96
C LEU A 293 1.17 -1.21 7.36
N VAL A 294 0.73 -0.27 8.17
CA VAL A 294 1.19 -0.12 9.56
C VAL A 294 0.00 -0.19 10.49
N SER A 295 0.03 -1.14 11.44
CA SER A 295 -1.01 -1.25 12.47
C SER A 295 -0.79 -0.22 13.59
N PRO A 296 -1.84 0.08 14.42
CA PRO A 296 -1.71 1.01 15.54
C PRO A 296 -0.69 0.60 16.59
N ASP A 297 -0.43 -0.70 16.73
CA ASP A 297 0.52 -1.30 17.66
C ASP A 297 1.91 -1.59 17.03
N GLY A 298 2.17 -1.03 15.83
CA GLY A 298 3.49 -1.08 15.20
C GLY A 298 3.82 -2.42 14.54
N LYS A 299 2.84 -3.07 13.88
CA LYS A 299 3.07 -4.17 12.97
C LYS A 299 3.14 -3.64 11.54
N PHE A 300 3.99 -4.26 10.72
CA PHE A 300 4.27 -3.79 9.37
C PHE A 300 4.00 -4.90 8.35
N GLU A 301 3.39 -4.54 7.23
CA GLU A 301 3.32 -5.38 6.04
C GLU A 301 3.78 -4.55 4.84
N PHE A 302 4.84 -5.00 4.18
CA PHE A 302 5.38 -4.35 2.98
C PHE A 302 4.87 -5.06 1.74
N GLU A 303 4.34 -4.31 0.78
CA GLU A 303 3.80 -4.85 -0.47
C GLU A 303 4.13 -3.95 -1.66
N ALA A 304 3.97 -4.48 -2.87
CA ALA A 304 3.90 -3.66 -4.08
C ALA A 304 2.50 -3.07 -4.23
N ALA A 305 2.40 -1.81 -4.64
CA ALA A 305 1.10 -1.15 -4.82
C ALA A 305 0.32 -1.63 -6.05
N HIS A 306 1.00 -2.30 -7.01
CA HIS A 306 0.39 -2.80 -8.25
C HIS A 306 -0.18 -4.23 -8.10
N GLY A 307 -0.97 -4.67 -9.09
CA GLY A 307 -1.55 -6.01 -9.15
C GLY A 307 -0.58 -7.07 -9.70
N THR A 308 -1.12 -8.24 -10.04
CA THR A 308 -0.38 -9.46 -10.41
C THR A 308 0.23 -9.47 -11.82
N VAL A 309 -0.03 -8.43 -12.64
CA VAL A 309 0.49 -8.25 -14.01
C VAL A 309 0.12 -9.42 -14.95
N THR A 310 -1.15 -9.76 -14.98
CA THR A 310 -1.75 -10.87 -15.73
C THR A 310 -1.31 -10.95 -17.19
N ARG A 311 -1.27 -9.82 -17.93
CA ARG A 311 -0.88 -9.80 -19.34
C ARG A 311 0.54 -10.32 -19.58
N HIS A 312 1.48 -9.99 -18.70
CA HIS A 312 2.85 -10.48 -18.78
C HIS A 312 2.94 -11.95 -18.36
N TYR A 313 2.11 -12.38 -17.42
CA TYR A 313 2.06 -13.78 -17.01
C TYR A 313 1.64 -14.69 -18.17
N TYR A 314 0.62 -14.33 -18.95
CA TYR A 314 0.24 -15.12 -20.13
C TYR A 314 1.31 -15.14 -21.23
N LYS A 315 2.13 -14.10 -21.35
CA LYS A 315 3.30 -14.14 -22.24
C LYS A 315 4.38 -15.08 -21.71
N TYR A 316 4.66 -14.98 -20.41
CA TYR A 316 5.62 -15.86 -19.73
C TYR A 316 5.25 -17.34 -19.90
N LEU A 317 3.98 -17.71 -19.76
CA LEU A 317 3.51 -19.09 -19.96
C LEU A 317 3.73 -19.60 -21.40
N LYS A 318 3.85 -18.70 -22.39
CA LYS A 318 4.18 -19.03 -23.78
C LYS A 318 5.69 -19.07 -24.04
N GLY A 319 6.52 -18.88 -23.04
CA GLY A 319 7.96 -18.81 -23.17
C GLY A 319 8.48 -17.47 -23.74
N GLU A 320 7.64 -16.43 -23.79
CA GLU A 320 8.03 -15.11 -24.24
C GLU A 320 8.77 -14.34 -23.14
N ALA A 321 9.84 -13.63 -23.49
CA ALA A 321 10.53 -12.71 -22.56
C ALA A 321 9.61 -11.55 -22.17
N THR A 322 9.56 -11.25 -20.89
CA THR A 322 8.76 -10.15 -20.33
C THR A 322 9.64 -9.08 -19.70
N SER A 323 9.25 -7.83 -19.89
CA SER A 323 9.89 -6.67 -19.25
C SER A 323 8.92 -6.07 -18.22
N THR A 324 8.67 -6.85 -17.16
CA THR A 324 7.87 -6.42 -16.00
C THR A 324 8.79 -5.72 -15.02
N ASN A 325 8.42 -4.53 -14.60
CA ASN A 325 9.18 -3.73 -13.65
C ASN A 325 9.09 -4.35 -12.22
N PRO A 326 10.21 -4.78 -11.61
CA PRO A 326 10.19 -5.42 -10.30
C PRO A 326 10.46 -4.45 -9.14
N MET A 327 10.62 -3.14 -9.39
CA MET A 327 11.09 -2.17 -8.40
C MET A 327 10.24 -2.14 -7.14
N ALA A 328 8.92 -2.04 -7.26
CA ALA A 328 8.04 -2.01 -6.09
C ALA A 328 8.16 -3.29 -5.24
N THR A 329 8.32 -4.45 -5.89
CA THR A 329 8.52 -5.73 -5.19
C THR A 329 9.89 -5.81 -4.50
N ILE A 330 10.96 -5.32 -5.16
CA ILE A 330 12.29 -5.24 -4.55
C ILE A 330 12.26 -4.33 -3.32
N PHE A 331 11.58 -3.18 -3.41
CA PHE A 331 11.45 -2.24 -2.29
C PHE A 331 10.54 -2.76 -1.17
N ALA A 332 9.57 -3.62 -1.48
CA ALA A 332 8.81 -4.32 -0.45
C ALA A 332 9.73 -5.26 0.35
N TRP A 333 10.55 -6.04 -0.32
CA TRP A 333 11.54 -6.92 0.33
C TRP A 333 12.58 -6.13 1.13
N SER A 334 13.21 -5.11 0.54
CA SER A 334 14.22 -4.30 1.24
C SER A 334 13.64 -3.59 2.46
N GLY A 335 12.43 -3.03 2.34
CA GLY A 335 11.72 -2.39 3.45
C GLY A 335 11.42 -3.36 4.60
N ALA A 336 10.95 -4.57 4.28
CA ALA A 336 10.68 -5.60 5.28
C ALA A 336 11.96 -6.08 5.97
N LEU A 337 13.05 -6.28 5.24
CA LEU A 337 14.35 -6.67 5.78
C LEU A 337 14.94 -5.58 6.67
N LYS A 338 14.89 -4.31 6.23
CA LYS A 338 15.31 -3.16 7.06
C LYS A 338 14.52 -3.11 8.37
N LYS A 339 13.18 -3.16 8.28
CA LYS A 339 12.32 -3.10 9.46
C LYS A 339 12.57 -4.28 10.40
N ARG A 340 12.78 -5.48 9.89
CA ARG A 340 13.16 -6.64 10.70
C ARG A 340 14.51 -6.44 11.37
N GLY A 341 15.49 -5.91 10.63
CA GLY A 341 16.82 -5.57 11.17
C GLY A 341 16.77 -4.53 12.29
N GLU A 342 15.93 -3.47 12.13
CA GLU A 342 15.71 -2.47 13.17
C GLU A 342 15.13 -3.08 14.45
N LEU A 343 14.05 -3.89 14.32
CA LEU A 343 13.38 -4.50 15.47
C LEU A 343 14.24 -5.55 16.20
N ASP A 344 15.11 -6.24 15.48
CA ASP A 344 16.00 -7.29 16.03
C ASP A 344 17.39 -6.75 16.40
N SER A 345 17.65 -5.44 16.20
CA SER A 345 18.98 -4.83 16.41
C SER A 345 20.08 -5.52 15.59
N LEU A 346 19.78 -5.81 14.31
CA LEU A 346 20.70 -6.42 13.33
C LEU A 346 21.13 -5.36 12.29
N PRO A 347 22.17 -4.56 12.56
CA PRO A 347 22.58 -3.47 11.68
C PRO A 347 23.01 -3.94 10.28
N ASP A 348 23.59 -5.13 10.17
CA ASP A 348 23.98 -5.68 8.87
C ASP A 348 22.77 -5.96 7.96
N LEU A 349 21.64 -6.37 8.55
CA LEU A 349 20.39 -6.59 7.81
C LEU A 349 19.76 -5.28 7.35
N VAL A 350 19.84 -4.24 8.18
CA VAL A 350 19.43 -2.87 7.82
C VAL A 350 20.29 -2.36 6.65
N HIS A 351 21.62 -2.47 6.79
CA HIS A 351 22.57 -2.05 5.77
C HIS A 351 22.37 -2.81 4.44
N PHE A 352 22.07 -4.10 4.50
CA PHE A 352 21.74 -4.88 3.30
C PHE A 352 20.52 -4.33 2.56
N GLY A 353 19.45 -4.04 3.28
CA GLY A 353 18.24 -3.45 2.67
C GLY A 353 18.52 -2.09 2.01
N GLU A 354 19.29 -1.21 2.68
CA GLU A 354 19.73 0.07 2.12
C GLU A 354 20.61 -0.10 0.88
N ALA A 355 21.54 -1.04 0.91
CA ALA A 355 22.43 -1.35 -0.21
C ALA A 355 21.65 -1.89 -1.41
N LEU A 356 20.63 -2.71 -1.19
CA LEU A 356 19.75 -3.23 -2.25
C LEU A 356 18.95 -2.09 -2.92
N GLU A 357 18.38 -1.18 -2.13
CA GLU A 357 17.69 0.00 -2.66
C GLU A 357 18.64 0.89 -3.46
N ALA A 358 19.82 1.18 -2.91
CA ALA A 358 20.83 2.00 -3.58
C ALA A 358 21.34 1.37 -4.88
N ALA A 359 21.55 0.04 -4.92
CA ALA A 359 21.93 -0.68 -6.13
C ALA A 359 20.82 -0.63 -7.20
N SER A 360 19.55 -0.75 -6.78
CA SER A 360 18.39 -0.66 -7.66
C SER A 360 18.25 0.73 -8.28
N LEU A 361 18.33 1.78 -7.47
CA LEU A 361 18.29 3.18 -7.93
C LEU A 361 19.48 3.51 -8.85
N LYS A 362 20.68 3.04 -8.51
CA LYS A 362 21.87 3.22 -9.35
C LYS A 362 21.71 2.55 -10.72
N THR A 363 21.08 1.37 -10.77
CA THR A 363 20.83 0.68 -12.04
C THR A 363 19.94 1.52 -12.96
N LEU A 364 18.86 2.10 -12.41
CA LEU A 364 17.98 2.99 -13.16
C LEU A 364 18.66 4.29 -13.58
N ASN A 365 19.42 4.92 -12.68
CA ASN A 365 20.14 6.16 -12.98
C ASN A 365 21.27 5.97 -14.01
N ASP A 366 21.81 4.74 -14.13
CA ASP A 366 22.76 4.38 -15.20
C ASP A 366 22.05 4.07 -16.55
N GLY A 367 20.72 4.20 -16.59
CA GLY A 367 19.92 4.01 -17.81
C GLY A 367 19.50 2.56 -18.09
N ILE A 368 19.84 1.58 -17.25
CA ILE A 368 19.37 0.21 -17.40
C ILE A 368 17.96 0.11 -16.81
N MET A 369 16.95 -0.12 -17.65
CA MET A 369 15.55 -0.07 -17.22
C MET A 369 14.68 -1.07 -17.96
N THR A 370 13.55 -1.39 -17.35
CA THR A 370 12.46 -2.10 -18.01
C THR A 370 11.75 -1.19 -19.01
N LYS A 371 11.08 -1.79 -20.00
CA LYS A 371 10.52 -1.07 -21.17
C LYS A 371 9.49 0.01 -20.79
N ASP A 372 8.75 -0.18 -19.68
CA ASP A 372 7.76 0.77 -19.19
C ASP A 372 8.38 2.12 -18.78
N LEU A 373 9.63 2.12 -18.30
CA LEU A 373 10.33 3.32 -17.86
C LEU A 373 11.11 4.01 -18.98
N CYS A 374 11.49 3.29 -20.04
CA CYS A 374 12.33 3.85 -21.10
C CYS A 374 11.74 5.09 -21.78
N GLY A 375 10.40 5.10 -21.94
CA GLY A 375 9.70 6.24 -22.54
C GLY A 375 9.53 7.45 -21.62
N LEU A 376 9.85 7.30 -20.33
CA LEU A 376 9.76 8.34 -19.32
C LEU A 376 11.11 8.96 -18.99
N ALA A 377 12.21 8.34 -19.44
CA ALA A 377 13.56 8.78 -19.10
C ALA A 377 13.95 10.06 -19.85
N GLU A 378 14.48 11.00 -19.11
CA GLU A 378 14.96 12.29 -19.60
C GLU A 378 16.45 12.47 -19.29
N GLY A 379 17.20 13.07 -20.23
CA GLY A 379 18.62 13.40 -20.02
C GLY A 379 19.60 12.23 -20.10
N ILE A 380 19.12 11.02 -20.34
CA ILE A 380 19.93 9.81 -20.53
C ILE A 380 19.39 8.98 -21.71
N THR A 381 20.23 8.10 -22.25
CA THR A 381 19.79 7.13 -23.26
C THR A 381 19.48 5.81 -22.55
N PRO A 382 18.20 5.40 -22.44
CA PRO A 382 17.84 4.18 -21.73
C PRO A 382 18.25 2.93 -22.51
N THR A 383 18.73 1.93 -21.79
CA THR A 383 19.00 0.57 -22.28
C THR A 383 17.86 -0.35 -21.81
N PRO A 384 16.92 -0.70 -22.70
CA PRO A 384 15.81 -1.55 -22.31
C PRO A 384 16.28 -3.00 -22.07
N VAL A 385 15.86 -3.56 -20.96
CA VAL A 385 16.11 -4.95 -20.57
C VAL A 385 14.82 -5.68 -20.21
N ASP A 386 14.86 -7.00 -20.21
CA ASP A 386 13.80 -7.81 -19.61
C ASP A 386 13.91 -7.81 -18.09
N SER A 387 12.94 -8.41 -17.41
CA SER A 387 12.88 -8.42 -15.94
C SER A 387 14.10 -9.11 -15.32
N LEU A 388 14.56 -10.22 -15.91
CA LEU A 388 15.72 -10.96 -15.39
C LEU A 388 17.03 -10.18 -15.60
N GLY A 389 17.20 -9.60 -16.78
CA GLY A 389 18.36 -8.73 -17.08
C GLY A 389 18.43 -7.52 -16.14
N PHE A 390 17.30 -6.93 -15.79
CA PHE A 390 17.24 -5.84 -14.84
C PHE A 390 17.65 -6.29 -13.42
N ILE A 391 17.11 -7.41 -12.94
CA ILE A 391 17.44 -7.97 -11.61
C ILE A 391 18.93 -8.34 -11.53
N ARG A 392 19.50 -8.93 -12.58
CA ARG A 392 20.94 -9.27 -12.65
C ARG A 392 21.83 -8.04 -12.66
N ALA A 393 21.42 -6.98 -13.37
CA ALA A 393 22.16 -5.71 -13.34
C ALA A 393 22.18 -5.07 -11.93
N ILE A 394 21.12 -5.25 -11.15
CA ILE A 394 21.09 -4.86 -9.72
C ILE A 394 22.07 -5.74 -8.92
N ARG A 395 22.01 -7.06 -9.11
CA ARG A 395 22.91 -8.00 -8.43
C ARG A 395 24.39 -7.66 -8.62
N GLU A 396 24.81 -7.40 -9.85
CA GLU A 396 26.21 -7.04 -10.14
C GLU A 396 26.69 -5.78 -9.38
N ARG A 397 25.78 -4.83 -9.09
CA ARG A 397 26.06 -3.65 -8.29
C ARG A 397 26.06 -3.92 -6.81
N LEU A 398 25.18 -4.81 -6.38
CA LEU A 398 25.07 -5.22 -4.98
C LEU A 398 26.31 -6.04 -4.55
N GLU A 399 26.78 -6.98 -5.39
CA GLU A 399 27.99 -7.78 -5.14
C GLU A 399 29.26 -6.94 -4.96
N LYS A 400 29.32 -5.73 -5.54
CA LYS A 400 30.44 -4.81 -5.33
C LYS A 400 30.43 -4.13 -3.97
N LYS A 401 29.35 -4.24 -3.20
CA LYS A 401 29.19 -3.63 -1.89
C LYS A 401 29.36 -4.64 -0.76
N PHE A 402 29.25 -5.92 -1.04
CA PHE A 402 29.40 -7.06 -0.17
C PHE A 402 30.47 -8.01 -0.74
#